data_a4233d4e988e86160934935cc28c8731
#
_entry.id   a4233d4e988e86160934935cc28c8731
#
_cell.length_a   1.000
_cell.length_b   1.000
_cell.length_c   1.000
_cell.angle_alpha   90.00
_cell.angle_beta   90.00
_cell.angle_gamma   90.00
#
_symmetry.space_group_name_H-M   'P 1'
#
loop_
_entity.id
_entity.type
_entity.pdbx_description
1 polymer ?
#
loop_
_entity_poly.entity_id
_entity_poly.type
_entity_poly.pdbx_seq_one_letter_code
_entity_poly.pdbx_strand_id
1 'polypeptide(L)' 'MNLGMIFLKANVLGAITLRELDWITDNENSFSRIDMALVIKLGRLMDKGFIEIDCRKTA' A
#
# COMPACT_ATOMS: atom_id res chain seq x y z
N MET A 1 -12.26 -2.51 0.26
CA MET A 1 -10.88 -2.14 0.59
C MET A 1 -10.68 -0.67 0.26
N ASN A 2 -9.87 0.03 1.01
CA ASN A 2 -9.79 1.48 0.91
C ASN A 2 -8.31 1.88 1.11
N LEU A 3 -7.84 2.81 0.30
CA LEU A 3 -6.42 3.18 0.29
C LEU A 3 -5.94 3.72 1.64
N GLY A 4 -6.76 4.56 2.29
CA GLY A 4 -6.40 5.08 3.60
C GLY A 4 -6.20 4.00 4.64
N MET A 5 -7.04 2.98 4.62
CA MET A 5 -6.93 1.83 5.51
C MET A 5 -5.71 0.98 5.20
N ILE A 6 -5.41 0.79 3.92
CA ILE A 6 -4.21 0.08 3.50
C ILE A 6 -2.97 0.80 4.01
N PHE A 7 -2.93 2.11 3.82
CA PHE A 7 -1.79 2.94 4.25
C PHE A 7 -1.60 2.86 5.76
N LEU A 8 -2.67 3.02 6.51
CA LEU A 8 -2.62 2.97 7.97
C LEU A 8 -2.16 1.61 8.47
N LYS A 9 -2.73 0.55 7.92
CA LYS A 9 -2.38 -0.81 8.29
C LYS A 9 -0.92 -1.12 7.98
N ALA A 10 -0.45 -0.71 6.80
CA ALA A 10 0.93 -0.93 6.39
C ALA A 10 1.90 -0.24 7.34
N ASN A 11 1.57 0.98 7.79
CA ASN A 11 2.41 1.70 8.74
C ASN A 11 2.44 1.02 10.11
N VAL A 12 1.30 0.53 10.56
CA VAL A 12 1.20 -0.12 11.87
C VAL A 12 1.95 -1.46 11.88
N LEU A 13 1.78 -2.25 10.82
CA LEU A 13 2.38 -3.58 10.73
C LEU A 13 3.79 -3.58 10.15
N GLY A 14 4.19 -2.52 9.46
CA GLY A 14 5.45 -2.50 8.74
C GLY A 14 5.47 -3.41 7.53
N ALA A 15 4.31 -3.78 7.00
CA ALA A 15 4.19 -4.70 5.87
C ALA A 15 2.92 -4.44 5.07
N ILE A 16 2.99 -4.72 3.77
CA ILE A 16 1.84 -4.63 2.88
C ILE A 16 1.78 -5.92 2.07
N THR A 17 0.58 -6.42 1.83
CA THR A 17 0.40 -7.66 1.09
C THR A 17 0.40 -7.42 -0.42
N LEU A 18 0.70 -8.47 -1.18
CA LEU A 18 0.61 -8.40 -2.65
C LEU A 18 -0.81 -8.11 -3.10
N ARG A 19 -1.80 -8.65 -2.41
CA ARG A 19 -3.20 -8.39 -2.72
C ARG A 19 -3.53 -6.90 -2.59
N GLU A 20 -3.01 -6.26 -1.56
CA GLU A 20 -3.22 -4.83 -1.35
C GLU A 20 -2.53 -4.01 -2.44
N LEU A 21 -1.33 -4.40 -2.84
CA LEU A 21 -0.62 -3.74 -3.94
C LEU A 21 -1.36 -3.91 -5.25
N ASP A 22 -1.88 -5.10 -5.53
CA ASP A 22 -2.68 -5.36 -6.73
C ASP A 22 -3.93 -4.49 -6.76
N TRP A 23 -4.59 -4.37 -5.62
CA TRP A 23 -5.79 -3.52 -5.51
C TRP A 23 -5.44 -2.06 -5.82
N ILE A 24 -4.33 -1.57 -5.28
CA ILE A 24 -3.86 -0.20 -5.54
C ILE A 24 -3.62 0.00 -7.03
N THR A 25 -2.91 -0.94 -7.66
CA THR A 25 -2.61 -0.87 -9.10
C THR A 25 -3.89 -0.88 -9.92
N ASP A 26 -4.85 -1.75 -9.57
CA ASP A 26 -6.10 -1.88 -10.30
C ASP A 26 -6.98 -0.62 -10.20
N ASN A 27 -6.85 0.12 -9.11
CA ASN A 27 -7.68 1.29 -8.85
C ASN A 27 -6.94 2.62 -9.06
N GLU A 28 -5.72 2.56 -9.56
CA GLU A 28 -4.85 3.71 -9.71
C GLU A 28 -5.50 4.87 -10.47
N ASN A 29 -6.23 4.55 -11.52
CA ASN A 29 -6.90 5.55 -12.35
C ASN A 29 -8.06 6.25 -11.65
N SER A 30 -8.56 5.66 -10.57
CA SER A 30 -9.68 6.20 -9.80
C SER A 30 -9.22 7.05 -8.61
N PHE A 31 -7.93 7.11 -8.36
CA PHE A 31 -7.41 7.81 -7.20
C PHE A 31 -7.38 9.31 -7.41
N SER A 32 -7.76 10.05 -6.37
CA SER A 32 -7.64 11.50 -6.33
C SER A 32 -6.16 11.88 -6.17
N ARG A 33 -5.89 13.18 -6.25
CA ARG A 33 -4.55 13.70 -6.03
C ARG A 33 -4.04 13.35 -4.62
N ILE A 34 -4.93 13.43 -3.63
CA ILE A 34 -4.59 13.07 -2.24
C ILE A 34 -4.25 11.59 -2.15
N ASP A 35 -5.02 10.75 -2.80
CA ASP A 35 -4.79 9.31 -2.82
C ASP A 35 -3.44 8.98 -3.47
N MET A 36 -3.13 9.64 -4.57
CA MET A 36 -1.84 9.43 -5.24
C MET A 36 -0.66 9.84 -4.36
N ALA A 37 -0.83 10.90 -3.57
CA ALA A 37 0.19 11.31 -2.61
C ALA A 37 0.45 10.20 -1.58
N LEU A 38 -0.59 9.52 -1.12
CA LEU A 38 -0.44 8.38 -0.21
C LEU A 38 0.30 7.22 -0.87
N VAL A 39 -0.01 6.94 -2.14
CA VAL A 39 0.67 5.87 -2.88
C VAL A 39 2.16 6.17 -3.01
N ILE A 40 2.51 7.40 -3.34
CA ILE A 40 3.92 7.82 -3.47
C ILE A 40 4.62 7.69 -2.12
N LYS A 41 3.98 8.13 -1.05
CA LYS A 41 4.56 8.04 0.29
C LYS A 41 4.77 6.59 0.69
N LEU A 42 3.82 5.73 0.38
CA LEU A 42 3.91 4.31 0.64
C LEU A 42 5.12 3.70 -0.09
N GLY A 43 5.29 4.05 -1.37
CA GLY A 43 6.43 3.59 -2.15
C GLY A 43 7.77 4.02 -1.55
N ARG A 44 7.85 5.24 -1.05
CA ARG A 44 9.07 5.73 -0.39
C ARG A 44 9.37 4.97 0.89
N LEU A 45 8.35 4.66 1.68
CA LEU A 45 8.53 3.89 2.91
C LEU A 45 9.02 2.47 2.59
N MET A 46 8.54 1.91 1.49
CA MET A 46 9.00 0.60 1.04
C MET A 46 10.45 0.66 0.58
N ASP A 47 10.83 1.70 -0.15
CA ASP A 47 12.22 1.88 -0.61
C ASP A 47 13.20 2.04 0.56
N LYS A 48 12.75 2.66 1.63
CA LYS A 48 13.57 2.88 2.82
C LYS A 48 13.60 1.67 3.75
N GLY A 49 12.81 0.64 3.45
CA GLY A 49 12.76 -0.56 4.26
C GLY A 49 11.86 -0.47 5.48
N PHE A 50 11.08 0.59 5.63
CA PHE A 50 10.15 0.72 6.75
C PHE A 50 8.89 -0.12 6.56
N ILE A 51 8.54 -0.41 5.32
CA ILE A 51 7.41 -1.27 4.98
C ILE A 51 7.92 -2.34 4.02
N GLU A 52 7.67 -3.60 4.33
CA GLU A 52 8.07 -4.73 3.51
C GLU A 52 6.87 -5.30 2.78
N ILE A 53 7.13 -5.94 1.64
CA ILE A 53 6.09 -6.65 0.91
C ILE A 53 5.96 -8.04 1.53
N ASP A 54 4.77 -8.35 2.01
CA ASP A 54 4.46 -9.68 2.56
C ASP A 54 4.00 -10.56 1.41
N CYS A 55 4.85 -11.48 0.99
CA CYS A 55 4.58 -12.39 -0.11
C CYS A 55 3.90 -13.67 0.34
N ARG A 56 3.62 -13.81 1.64
CA ARG A 56 2.96 -15.02 2.12
C ARG A 56 1.53 -15.07 1.63
N LYS A 57 1.18 -16.22 1.08
CA LYS A 57 -0.20 -16.49 0.74
C LYS A 57 -0.98 -16.68 2.03
N THR A 58 -1.79 -15.74 2.35
CA THR A 58 -2.80 -15.99 3.36
C THR A 58 -3.88 -16.81 2.70
N ALA A 59 -4.05 -17.97 3.19
CA ALA A 59 -5.11 -18.83 2.71
C ALA A 59 -6.46 -18.17 2.96
#